data_768d8973ce27346772f3a0757c7bf82e
#
_entry.id   768d8973ce27346772f3a0757c7bf82e
#
_cell.length_a   1.000
_cell.length_b   1.000
_cell.length_c   1.000
_cell.angle_alpha   90.00
_cell.angle_beta   90.00
_cell.angle_gamma   90.00
#
_symmetry.space_group_name_H-M   'P 1'
#
loop_
_entity.id
_entity.type
_entity.pdbx_description
1 polymer ?
#
loop_
_entity_poly.entity_id
_entity_poly.type
_entity_poly.pdbx_seq_one_letter_code
_entity_poly.pdbx_strand_id
1 'polypeptide(L)'
;ETYGWSRASIQIAFTLFVIVQTWLAPLEGYFIDKFGPRMMVAFGAIFIGLAWIINSQATTLAGFYVGAAVGGIGVGSIYATCINNAIKWFPDRRGLAVGLTAGGYGAGSAATILPIAAMIESSGFQQTFLFFGILQGTLAFVAAWFLRSPTAAEVKKSSKLVQSTHDYTLKEALNTKLFWLMLVMFVLVVTGGMMAVAQLGVIAQDLGVKEFQVDLHFFVMAALPLALMLDRIMNGISRPLFGWISDHIGREKTMVIAFTLEGCGIIALGYFGSNPYAFLILSGVVFLAWG
;
A
#
# COMPACT_ATOMS: atom_id res chain seq x y z
N GLU A 1 10.27 -9.85 22.58
CA GLU A 1 10.71 -10.26 23.94
C GLU A 1 11.72 -11.41 23.92
N THR A 2 11.55 -12.42 23.02
CA THR A 2 12.40 -13.62 22.95
C THR A 2 13.90 -13.33 22.77
N TYR A 3 14.26 -12.26 22.07
CA TYR A 3 15.65 -11.88 21.76
C TYR A 3 16.08 -10.56 22.38
N GLY A 4 15.24 -9.92 23.19
CA GLY A 4 15.53 -8.62 23.80
C GLY A 4 15.71 -7.45 22.81
N TRP A 5 15.23 -7.60 21.57
CA TRP A 5 15.33 -6.53 20.56
C TRP A 5 14.38 -5.37 20.89
N SER A 6 14.89 -4.15 20.73
CA SER A 6 14.06 -2.96 20.92
C SER A 6 13.02 -2.82 19.80
N ARG A 7 11.89 -2.22 20.07
CA ARG A 7 10.86 -1.90 19.05
C ARG A 7 11.46 -1.05 17.92
N ALA A 8 12.32 -0.10 18.24
CA ALA A 8 13.00 0.72 17.26
C ALA A 8 13.88 -0.10 16.32
N SER A 9 14.65 -1.07 16.84
CA SER A 9 15.46 -1.97 16.02
C SER A 9 14.61 -2.83 15.07
N ILE A 10 13.46 -3.30 15.52
CA ILE A 10 12.52 -4.07 14.66
C ILE A 10 11.94 -3.17 13.56
N GLN A 11 11.63 -1.90 13.88
CA GLN A 11 11.11 -0.95 12.90
C GLN A 11 12.12 -0.61 11.79
N ILE A 12 13.42 -0.68 12.07
CA ILE A 12 14.46 -0.54 11.04
C ILE A 12 14.31 -1.60 9.93
N ALA A 13 13.93 -2.83 10.28
CA ALA A 13 13.68 -3.88 9.29
C ALA A 13 12.55 -3.47 8.32
N PHE A 14 11.47 -2.88 8.83
CA PHE A 14 10.39 -2.36 7.98
C PHE A 14 10.86 -1.20 7.10
N THR A 15 11.67 -0.30 7.64
CA THR A 15 12.29 0.79 6.87
C THR A 15 13.15 0.26 5.73
N LEU A 16 14.01 -0.74 6.00
CA LEU A 16 14.83 -1.39 4.96
C LEU A 16 13.97 -2.06 3.89
N PHE A 17 12.94 -2.78 4.30
CA PHE A 17 11.96 -3.38 3.39
C PHE A 17 11.36 -2.35 2.43
N VAL A 18 10.87 -1.22 2.96
CA VAL A 18 10.25 -0.15 2.16
C VAL A 18 11.28 0.53 1.25
N ILE A 19 12.48 0.83 1.75
CA ILE A 19 13.56 1.42 0.93
C ILE A 19 13.89 0.51 -0.25
N VAL A 20 14.14 -0.76 -0.02
CA VAL A 20 14.48 -1.71 -1.08
C VAL A 20 13.36 -1.83 -2.09
N GLN A 21 12.11 -2.01 -1.63
CA GLN A 21 10.93 -2.07 -2.49
C GLN A 21 10.79 -0.84 -3.38
N THR A 22 11.02 0.35 -2.83
CA THR A 22 10.79 1.61 -3.55
C THR A 22 11.93 1.93 -4.52
N TRP A 23 13.19 1.79 -4.09
CA TRP A 23 14.33 2.17 -4.91
C TRP A 23 14.65 1.17 -6.03
N LEU A 24 14.20 -0.06 -5.92
CA LEU A 24 14.34 -1.04 -7.01
C LEU A 24 13.26 -0.92 -8.09
N ALA A 25 12.18 -0.18 -7.85
CA ALA A 25 11.07 -0.05 -8.80
C ALA A 25 11.49 0.32 -10.25
N PRO A 26 12.45 1.23 -10.52
CA PRO A 26 12.88 1.51 -11.88
C PRO A 26 13.57 0.32 -12.56
N LEU A 27 14.37 -0.46 -11.81
CA LEU A 27 15.01 -1.68 -12.33
C LEU A 27 13.99 -2.79 -12.57
N GLU A 28 13.04 -2.94 -11.68
CA GLU A 28 11.94 -3.90 -11.81
C GLU A 28 11.10 -3.60 -13.05
N GLY A 29 10.81 -2.31 -13.33
CA GLY A 29 10.13 -1.90 -14.55
C GLY A 29 10.85 -2.36 -15.81
N TYR A 30 12.17 -2.17 -15.88
CA TYR A 30 12.98 -2.67 -16.99
C TYR A 30 12.91 -4.19 -17.16
N PHE A 31 12.99 -4.94 -16.05
CA PHE A 31 12.91 -6.40 -16.10
C PHE A 31 11.50 -6.90 -16.44
N ILE A 32 10.44 -6.21 -16.02
CA ILE A 32 9.05 -6.51 -16.38
C ILE A 32 8.87 -6.44 -17.91
N ASP A 33 9.40 -5.41 -18.53
CA ASP A 33 9.31 -5.25 -19.98
C ASP A 33 10.13 -6.29 -20.74
N LYS A 34 11.25 -6.75 -20.17
CA LYS A 34 12.12 -7.75 -20.79
C LYS A 34 11.64 -9.19 -20.62
N PHE A 35 11.20 -9.58 -19.44
CA PHE A 35 10.87 -10.97 -19.08
C PHE A 35 9.37 -11.24 -19.01
N GLY A 36 8.55 -10.20 -18.99
CA GLY A 36 7.11 -10.28 -18.90
C GLY A 36 6.59 -10.55 -17.48
N PRO A 37 5.24 -10.44 -17.30
CA PRO A 37 4.63 -10.44 -15.98
C PRO A 37 4.75 -11.79 -15.26
N ARG A 38 4.65 -12.91 -15.98
CA ARG A 38 4.72 -14.25 -15.40
C ARG A 38 6.04 -14.50 -14.68
N MET A 39 7.16 -14.24 -15.35
CA MET A 39 8.49 -14.47 -14.81
C MET A 39 8.80 -13.54 -13.63
N MET A 40 8.38 -12.29 -13.73
CA MET A 40 8.63 -11.31 -12.67
C MET A 40 7.82 -11.60 -11.39
N VAL A 41 6.57 -12.03 -11.53
CA VAL A 41 5.77 -12.44 -10.35
C VAL A 41 6.30 -13.75 -9.76
N ALA A 42 6.70 -14.72 -10.58
CA ALA A 42 7.32 -15.97 -10.10
C ALA A 42 8.63 -15.68 -9.34
N PHE A 43 9.47 -14.80 -9.88
CA PHE A 43 10.68 -14.32 -9.21
C PHE A 43 10.35 -13.67 -7.85
N GLY A 44 9.43 -12.72 -7.84
CA GLY A 44 8.99 -12.05 -6.61
C GLY A 44 8.41 -13.03 -5.58
N ALA A 45 7.64 -14.04 -6.01
CA ALA A 45 7.09 -15.06 -5.14
C ALA A 45 8.16 -15.89 -4.43
N ILE A 46 9.24 -16.26 -5.15
CA ILE A 46 10.39 -16.95 -4.57
C ILE A 46 11.06 -16.07 -3.52
N PHE A 47 11.29 -14.78 -3.82
CA PHE A 47 11.93 -13.85 -2.88
C PHE A 47 11.05 -13.58 -1.65
N ILE A 48 9.73 -13.51 -1.77
CA ILE A 48 8.82 -13.41 -0.62
C ILE A 48 8.93 -14.66 0.25
N GLY A 49 8.85 -15.86 -0.34
CA GLY A 49 9.01 -17.10 0.41
C GLY A 49 10.33 -17.17 1.16
N LEU A 50 11.44 -16.84 0.46
CA LEU A 50 12.78 -16.79 1.06
C LEU A 50 12.88 -15.77 2.20
N ALA A 51 12.29 -14.58 2.05
CA ALA A 51 12.29 -13.54 3.08
C ALA A 51 11.66 -14.03 4.39
N TRP A 52 10.47 -14.64 4.29
CA TRP A 52 9.81 -15.22 5.44
C TRP A 52 10.60 -16.36 6.07
N ILE A 53 11.20 -17.24 5.26
CA ILE A 53 12.04 -18.35 5.73
C ILE A 53 13.29 -17.80 6.43
N ILE A 54 13.98 -16.82 5.86
CA ILE A 54 15.14 -16.16 6.50
C ILE A 54 14.71 -15.56 7.84
N ASN A 55 13.59 -14.84 7.87
CA ASN A 55 13.10 -14.22 9.09
C ASN A 55 12.65 -15.24 10.14
N SER A 56 12.14 -16.41 9.73
CA SER A 56 11.80 -17.50 10.65
C SER A 56 13.01 -18.10 11.35
N GLN A 57 14.17 -18.09 10.69
CA GLN A 57 15.45 -18.61 11.20
C GLN A 57 16.33 -17.51 11.83
N ALA A 58 15.93 -16.24 11.74
CA ALA A 58 16.73 -15.13 12.21
C ALA A 58 16.83 -15.11 13.74
N THR A 59 18.02 -15.34 14.26
CA THR A 59 18.35 -15.20 15.69
C THR A 59 19.07 -13.88 16.00
N THR A 60 19.47 -13.16 14.97
CA THR A 60 20.15 -11.86 15.05
C THR A 60 19.40 -10.78 14.30
N LEU A 61 19.53 -9.52 14.73
CA LEU A 61 18.96 -8.37 14.00
C LEU A 61 19.47 -8.27 12.57
N ALA A 62 20.76 -8.59 12.33
CA ALA A 62 21.32 -8.58 10.99
C ALA A 62 20.62 -9.58 10.06
N GLY A 63 20.37 -10.81 10.53
CA GLY A 63 19.61 -11.82 9.78
C GLY A 63 18.17 -11.34 9.47
N PHE A 64 17.53 -10.72 10.45
CA PHE A 64 16.18 -10.16 10.29
C PHE A 64 16.15 -9.00 9.26
N TYR A 65 17.19 -8.16 9.22
CA TYR A 65 17.33 -7.09 8.23
C TYR A 65 17.57 -7.63 6.82
N VAL A 66 18.37 -8.70 6.69
CA VAL A 66 18.56 -9.37 5.40
C VAL A 66 17.24 -9.94 4.89
N GLY A 67 16.49 -10.62 5.74
CA GLY A 67 15.17 -11.12 5.37
C GLY A 67 14.21 -10.00 4.95
N ALA A 68 14.22 -8.86 5.65
CA ALA A 68 13.42 -7.69 5.27
C ALA A 68 13.84 -7.12 3.90
N ALA A 69 15.14 -6.99 3.62
CA ALA A 69 15.63 -6.52 2.34
C ALA A 69 15.23 -7.46 1.18
N VAL A 70 15.39 -8.78 1.38
CA VAL A 70 14.96 -9.82 0.42
C VAL A 70 13.44 -9.73 0.17
N GLY A 71 12.66 -9.50 1.23
CA GLY A 71 11.21 -9.28 1.12
C GLY A 71 10.85 -8.06 0.29
N GLY A 72 11.60 -6.96 0.46
CA GLY A 72 11.43 -5.74 -0.33
C GLY A 72 11.59 -5.98 -1.83
N ILE A 73 12.61 -6.75 -2.24
CA ILE A 73 12.80 -7.16 -3.65
C ILE A 73 11.58 -7.95 -4.15
N GLY A 74 11.13 -8.95 -3.40
CA GLY A 74 10.02 -9.81 -3.80
C GLY A 74 8.70 -9.06 -3.95
N VAL A 75 8.37 -8.24 -2.96
CA VAL A 75 7.10 -7.49 -2.93
C VAL A 75 7.09 -6.40 -3.99
N GLY A 76 8.21 -5.66 -4.18
CA GLY A 76 8.33 -4.66 -5.23
C GLY A 76 8.08 -5.27 -6.60
N SER A 77 8.76 -6.38 -6.91
CA SER A 77 8.62 -7.09 -8.19
C SER A 77 7.17 -7.52 -8.46
N ILE A 78 6.45 -8.06 -7.47
CA ILE A 78 5.04 -8.45 -7.64
C ILE A 78 4.15 -7.23 -7.83
N TYR A 79 4.27 -6.23 -6.94
CA TYR A 79 3.40 -5.06 -6.95
C TYR A 79 3.53 -4.27 -8.26
N ALA A 80 4.78 -3.92 -8.64
CA ALA A 80 5.05 -3.20 -9.88
C ALA A 80 4.56 -3.97 -11.12
N THR A 81 4.75 -5.29 -11.15
CA THR A 81 4.30 -6.14 -12.25
C THR A 81 2.78 -6.17 -12.36
N CYS A 82 2.07 -6.36 -11.24
CA CYS A 82 0.61 -6.42 -11.24
C CYS A 82 -0.01 -5.09 -11.70
N ILE A 83 0.51 -3.94 -11.19
CA ILE A 83 0.07 -2.61 -11.61
C ILE A 83 0.33 -2.38 -13.11
N ASN A 84 1.55 -2.65 -13.58
CA ASN A 84 1.89 -2.46 -14.99
C ASN A 84 1.05 -3.35 -15.90
N ASN A 85 0.85 -4.61 -15.52
CA ASN A 85 0.02 -5.54 -16.30
C ASN A 85 -1.46 -5.12 -16.32
N ALA A 86 -2.00 -4.63 -15.19
CA ALA A 86 -3.37 -4.12 -15.12
C ALA A 86 -3.58 -2.91 -16.07
N ILE A 87 -2.63 -1.98 -16.13
CA ILE A 87 -2.65 -0.84 -17.05
C ILE A 87 -2.64 -1.31 -18.52
N LYS A 88 -1.86 -2.34 -18.85
CA LYS A 88 -1.78 -2.89 -20.20
C LYS A 88 -3.09 -3.58 -20.63
N TRP A 89 -3.78 -4.26 -19.71
CA TRP A 89 -5.07 -4.92 -19.97
C TRP A 89 -6.24 -3.95 -20.09
N PHE A 90 -6.24 -2.87 -19.30
CA PHE A 90 -7.36 -1.93 -19.20
C PHE A 90 -6.93 -0.49 -19.51
N PRO A 91 -6.48 -0.20 -20.73
CA PRO A 91 -6.01 1.14 -21.10
C PRO A 91 -7.14 2.18 -21.15
N ASP A 92 -8.40 1.73 -21.26
CA ASP A 92 -9.61 2.56 -21.21
C ASP A 92 -10.03 2.96 -19.80
N ARG A 93 -9.60 2.20 -18.78
CA ARG A 93 -9.95 2.38 -17.35
C ARG A 93 -8.72 2.20 -16.46
N ARG A 94 -7.64 2.88 -16.78
CA ARG A 94 -6.34 2.72 -16.08
C ARG A 94 -6.43 3.02 -14.59
N GLY A 95 -7.18 4.08 -14.22
CA GLY A 95 -7.34 4.47 -12.83
C GLY A 95 -8.04 3.40 -11.99
N LEU A 96 -9.17 2.90 -12.48
CA LEU A 96 -9.89 1.82 -11.79
C LEU A 96 -9.07 0.54 -11.73
N ALA A 97 -8.38 0.17 -12.81
CA ALA A 97 -7.54 -1.05 -12.83
C ALA A 97 -6.40 -0.98 -11.82
N VAL A 98 -5.70 0.15 -11.76
CA VAL A 98 -4.64 0.40 -10.75
C VAL A 98 -5.23 0.40 -9.34
N GLY A 99 -6.35 1.11 -9.14
CA GLY A 99 -7.02 1.21 -7.85
C GLY A 99 -7.48 -0.15 -7.31
N LEU A 100 -8.08 -0.99 -8.14
CA LEU A 100 -8.49 -2.35 -7.75
C LEU A 100 -7.28 -3.24 -7.43
N THR A 101 -6.21 -3.15 -8.23
CA THR A 101 -4.98 -3.93 -7.98
C THR A 101 -4.32 -3.52 -6.67
N ALA A 102 -4.19 -2.21 -6.44
CA ALA A 102 -3.62 -1.68 -5.20
C ALA A 102 -4.51 -1.93 -3.97
N GLY A 103 -5.83 -1.83 -4.14
CA GLY A 103 -6.81 -2.18 -3.11
C GLY A 103 -6.76 -3.67 -2.75
N GLY A 104 -6.65 -4.56 -3.74
CA GLY A 104 -6.47 -6.00 -3.53
C GLY A 104 -5.18 -6.34 -2.77
N TYR A 105 -4.08 -5.63 -3.06
CA TYR A 105 -2.84 -5.76 -2.32
C TYR A 105 -3.02 -5.41 -0.83
N GLY A 106 -3.71 -4.31 -0.53
CA GLY A 106 -4.05 -3.92 0.85
C GLY A 106 -4.99 -4.92 1.54
N ALA A 107 -6.00 -5.42 0.82
CA ALA A 107 -6.95 -6.40 1.34
C ALA A 107 -6.30 -7.73 1.75
N GLY A 108 -5.22 -8.14 1.05
CA GLY A 108 -4.44 -9.33 1.41
C GLY A 108 -3.86 -9.24 2.82
N SER A 109 -3.33 -8.09 3.21
CA SER A 109 -2.83 -7.87 4.57
C SER A 109 -3.96 -7.91 5.62
N ALA A 110 -5.10 -7.30 5.33
CA ALA A 110 -6.27 -7.33 6.21
C ALA A 110 -6.77 -8.76 6.46
N ALA A 111 -6.77 -9.60 5.43
CA ALA A 111 -7.19 -11.01 5.55
C ALA A 111 -6.21 -11.88 6.34
N THR A 112 -4.92 -11.53 6.35
CA THR A 112 -3.87 -12.37 6.94
C THR A 112 -3.45 -11.95 8.35
N ILE A 113 -3.73 -10.72 8.79
CA ILE A 113 -3.31 -10.20 10.10
C ILE A 113 -3.82 -11.09 11.26
N LEU A 114 -5.12 -11.41 11.27
CA LEU A 114 -5.73 -12.21 12.36
C LEU A 114 -5.18 -13.64 12.40
N PRO A 115 -5.14 -14.41 11.28
CA PRO A 115 -4.54 -15.73 11.26
C PRO A 115 -3.06 -15.74 11.69
N ILE A 116 -2.27 -14.75 11.24
CA ILE A 116 -0.86 -14.62 11.62
C ILE A 116 -0.75 -14.37 13.13
N ALA A 117 -1.52 -13.42 13.68
CA ALA A 117 -1.49 -13.12 15.10
C ALA A 117 -1.86 -14.34 15.96
N ALA A 118 -2.96 -15.02 15.63
CA ALA A 118 -3.40 -16.23 16.35
C ALA A 118 -2.35 -17.36 16.29
N MET A 119 -1.70 -17.53 15.14
CA MET A 119 -0.67 -18.55 15.00
C MET A 119 0.63 -18.18 15.75
N ILE A 120 0.98 -16.89 15.83
CA ILE A 120 2.12 -16.42 16.65
C ILE A 120 1.87 -16.74 18.13
N GLU A 121 0.65 -16.52 18.63
CA GLU A 121 0.29 -16.82 20.02
C GLU A 121 0.34 -18.31 20.33
N SER A 122 -0.10 -19.17 19.40
CA SER A 122 -0.18 -20.62 19.62
C SER A 122 1.13 -21.36 19.33
N SER A 123 1.88 -20.96 18.32
CA SER A 123 3.02 -21.74 17.78
C SER A 123 4.33 -20.94 17.74
N GLY A 124 4.30 -19.69 18.15
CA GLY A 124 5.44 -18.78 18.10
C GLY A 124 5.72 -18.21 16.70
N PHE A 125 6.54 -17.16 16.65
CA PHE A 125 6.76 -16.41 15.40
C PHE A 125 7.56 -17.22 14.36
N GLN A 126 8.48 -18.07 14.78
CA GLN A 126 9.34 -18.85 13.86
C GLN A 126 8.52 -19.81 13.00
N GLN A 127 7.65 -20.61 13.61
CA GLN A 127 6.79 -21.55 12.89
C GLN A 127 5.76 -20.80 12.04
N THR A 128 5.22 -19.69 12.56
CA THR A 128 4.27 -18.85 11.83
C THR A 128 4.90 -18.27 10.57
N PHE A 129 6.11 -17.73 10.68
CA PHE A 129 6.80 -17.14 9.53
C PHE A 129 7.18 -18.20 8.50
N LEU A 130 7.60 -19.38 8.94
CA LEU A 130 7.88 -20.49 8.03
C LEU A 130 6.62 -20.93 7.27
N PHE A 131 5.52 -21.13 8.00
CA PHE A 131 4.26 -21.55 7.41
C PHE A 131 3.72 -20.52 6.40
N PHE A 132 3.61 -19.25 6.80
CA PHE A 132 3.11 -18.20 5.92
C PHE A 132 4.08 -17.91 4.76
N GLY A 133 5.37 -18.07 4.94
CA GLY A 133 6.35 -17.93 3.88
C GLY A 133 6.16 -18.96 2.79
N ILE A 134 6.01 -20.23 3.16
CA ILE A 134 5.74 -21.31 2.21
C ILE A 134 4.37 -21.12 1.56
N LEU A 135 3.33 -20.83 2.34
CA LEU A 135 1.97 -20.64 1.85
C LEU A 135 1.89 -19.49 0.86
N GLN A 136 2.32 -18.28 1.24
CA GLN A 136 2.23 -17.09 0.40
C GLN A 136 3.16 -17.18 -0.81
N GLY A 137 4.38 -17.66 -0.63
CA GLY A 137 5.32 -17.89 -1.73
C GLY A 137 4.76 -18.86 -2.77
N THR A 138 4.20 -19.99 -2.31
CA THR A 138 3.59 -21.00 -3.20
C THR A 138 2.36 -20.45 -3.90
N LEU A 139 1.44 -19.80 -3.18
CA LEU A 139 0.23 -19.21 -3.79
C LEU A 139 0.58 -18.15 -4.83
N ALA A 140 1.53 -17.26 -4.53
CA ALA A 140 1.95 -16.24 -5.48
C ALA A 140 2.67 -16.86 -6.69
N PHE A 141 3.50 -17.90 -6.47
CA PHE A 141 4.17 -18.63 -7.55
C PHE A 141 3.18 -19.33 -8.48
N VAL A 142 2.19 -20.02 -7.93
CA VAL A 142 1.12 -20.66 -8.71
C VAL A 142 0.29 -19.61 -9.45
N ALA A 143 -0.08 -18.50 -8.78
CA ALA A 143 -0.81 -17.41 -9.41
C ALA A 143 -0.05 -16.77 -10.59
N ALA A 144 1.30 -16.74 -10.54
CA ALA A 144 2.12 -16.23 -11.63
C ALA A 144 1.87 -16.96 -12.98
N TRP A 145 1.56 -18.25 -12.97
CA TRP A 145 1.29 -19.03 -14.17
C TRP A 145 0.04 -18.58 -14.94
N PHE A 146 -0.91 -17.97 -14.26
CA PHE A 146 -2.12 -17.42 -14.89
C PHE A 146 -1.92 -16.02 -15.45
N LEU A 147 -0.79 -15.37 -15.16
CA LEU A 147 -0.50 -14.03 -15.66
C LEU A 147 0.07 -14.07 -17.08
N ARG A 148 -0.40 -13.13 -17.90
CA ARG A 148 0.16 -12.85 -19.23
C ARG A 148 -0.05 -11.39 -19.59
N SER A 149 0.75 -10.89 -20.49
CA SER A 149 0.48 -9.59 -21.12
C SER A 149 -0.63 -9.74 -22.18
N PRO A 150 -1.46 -8.71 -22.38
CA PRO A 150 -2.45 -8.73 -23.46
C PRO A 150 -1.78 -8.70 -24.83
N THR A 151 -2.42 -9.32 -25.81
CA THR A 151 -2.05 -9.17 -27.22
C THR A 151 -2.64 -7.88 -27.81
N ALA A 152 -2.07 -7.38 -28.90
CA ALA A 152 -2.56 -6.15 -29.54
C ALA A 152 -4.04 -6.22 -29.96
N ALA A 153 -4.56 -7.42 -30.23
CA ALA A 153 -5.97 -7.65 -30.59
C ALA A 153 -6.92 -7.60 -29.37
N GLU A 154 -6.42 -7.88 -28.18
CA GLU A 154 -7.20 -7.90 -26.93
C GLU A 154 -7.31 -6.52 -26.28
N VAL A 155 -6.40 -5.61 -26.63
CA VAL A 155 -6.37 -4.26 -26.06
C VAL A 155 -7.46 -3.41 -26.69
N LYS A 156 -8.46 -3.00 -25.91
CA LYS A 156 -9.48 -2.05 -26.38
C LYS A 156 -8.83 -0.69 -26.62
N LYS A 157 -8.85 -0.25 -27.88
CA LYS A 157 -8.46 1.12 -28.21
C LYS A 157 -9.56 2.07 -27.74
N SER A 158 -9.23 2.94 -26.84
CA SER A 158 -9.84 4.23 -26.54
C SER A 158 -10.01 4.51 -25.04
N SER A 159 -9.25 5.45 -24.59
CA SER A 159 -9.64 6.28 -23.44
C SER A 159 -10.28 7.56 -24.01
N LYS A 160 -11.40 7.98 -23.44
CA LYS A 160 -12.04 9.27 -23.74
C LYS A 160 -11.17 10.45 -23.22
N LEU A 161 -10.19 10.16 -22.40
CA LEU A 161 -9.28 11.14 -21.83
C LEU A 161 -8.08 11.35 -22.76
N VAL A 162 -7.68 12.61 -22.90
CA VAL A 162 -6.48 13.00 -23.65
C VAL A 162 -5.26 12.40 -22.91
N GLN A 163 -4.56 11.51 -23.60
CA GLN A 163 -3.31 10.94 -23.13
C GLN A 163 -2.17 11.49 -23.95
N SER A 164 -0.98 11.61 -23.35
CA SER A 164 0.22 11.93 -24.10
C SER A 164 0.46 10.88 -25.20
N THR A 165 0.77 11.33 -26.39
CA THR A 165 1.16 10.47 -27.52
C THR A 165 2.65 10.11 -27.49
N HIS A 166 3.41 10.72 -26.57
CA HIS A 166 4.84 10.48 -26.40
C HIS A 166 5.11 9.66 -25.14
N ASP A 167 5.80 8.55 -25.30
CA ASP A 167 6.28 7.73 -24.19
C ASP A 167 7.65 8.23 -23.77
N TYR A 168 7.73 8.85 -22.59
CA TYR A 168 8.95 9.42 -22.05
C TYR A 168 9.89 8.33 -21.53
N THR A 169 11.14 8.39 -21.94
CA THR A 169 12.22 7.64 -21.28
C THR A 169 12.49 8.23 -19.89
N LEU A 170 13.11 7.45 -19.00
CA LEU A 170 13.47 7.90 -17.65
C LEU A 170 14.28 9.22 -17.68
N LYS A 171 15.25 9.32 -18.60
CA LYS A 171 16.09 10.52 -18.74
C LYS A 171 15.29 11.75 -19.21
N GLU A 172 14.37 11.57 -20.13
CA GLU A 172 13.47 12.63 -20.61
C GLU A 172 12.54 13.07 -19.49
N ALA A 173 11.91 12.13 -18.76
CA ALA A 173 11.03 12.42 -17.63
C ALA A 173 11.74 13.25 -16.55
N LEU A 174 12.95 12.85 -16.15
CA LEU A 174 13.77 13.58 -15.17
C LEU A 174 14.14 15.01 -15.61
N ASN A 175 14.17 15.28 -16.91
CA ASN A 175 14.45 16.62 -17.46
C ASN A 175 13.20 17.51 -17.56
N THR A 176 11.99 16.97 -17.28
CA THR A 176 10.76 17.76 -17.30
C THR A 176 10.48 18.42 -15.95
N LYS A 177 10.11 19.70 -15.96
CA LYS A 177 9.66 20.41 -14.74
C LYS A 177 8.41 19.77 -14.14
N LEU A 178 7.55 19.20 -14.98
CA LEU A 178 6.32 18.56 -14.58
C LEU A 178 6.60 17.34 -13.68
N PHE A 179 7.60 16.52 -14.01
CA PHE A 179 8.01 15.38 -13.19
C PHE A 179 8.35 15.81 -11.75
N TRP A 180 9.18 16.84 -11.60
CA TRP A 180 9.59 17.35 -10.28
C TRP A 180 8.44 17.97 -9.51
N LEU A 181 7.57 18.71 -10.20
CA LEU A 181 6.35 19.24 -9.57
C LEU A 181 5.46 18.12 -9.03
N MET A 182 5.19 17.08 -9.83
CA MET A 182 4.40 15.93 -9.42
C MET A 182 5.08 15.19 -8.26
N LEU A 183 6.40 15.02 -8.28
CA LEU A 183 7.14 14.38 -7.20
C LEU A 183 7.01 15.16 -5.88
N VAL A 184 7.18 16.48 -5.92
CA VAL A 184 7.04 17.33 -4.72
C VAL A 184 5.62 17.26 -4.18
N MET A 185 4.61 17.37 -5.03
CA MET A 185 3.20 17.25 -4.63
C MET A 185 2.93 15.89 -3.99
N PHE A 186 3.42 14.82 -4.59
CA PHE A 186 3.27 13.46 -4.06
C PHE A 186 3.93 13.32 -2.68
N VAL A 187 5.17 13.80 -2.52
CA VAL A 187 5.88 13.76 -1.23
C VAL A 187 5.12 14.52 -0.14
N LEU A 188 4.60 15.71 -0.45
CA LEU A 188 3.85 16.52 0.53
C LEU A 188 2.57 15.81 1.00
N VAL A 189 1.78 15.28 0.07
CA VAL A 189 0.52 14.57 0.37
C VAL A 189 0.81 13.28 1.15
N VAL A 190 1.74 12.46 0.67
CA VAL A 190 2.10 11.20 1.36
C VAL A 190 2.63 11.47 2.76
N THR A 191 3.41 12.53 2.96
CA THR A 191 3.91 12.90 4.28
C THR A 191 2.76 13.27 5.23
N GLY A 192 1.79 14.07 4.77
CA GLY A 192 0.62 14.46 5.55
C GLY A 192 -0.19 13.26 6.02
N GLY A 193 -0.57 12.39 5.09
CA GLY A 193 -1.34 11.20 5.39
C GLY A 193 -0.60 10.18 6.27
N MET A 194 0.70 9.94 6.00
CA MET A 194 1.51 9.05 6.84
C MET A 194 1.69 9.59 8.26
N MET A 195 1.84 10.90 8.43
CA MET A 195 1.88 11.52 9.75
C MET A 195 0.56 11.35 10.50
N ALA A 196 -0.57 11.57 9.81
CA ALA A 196 -1.90 11.36 10.40
C ALA A 196 -2.07 9.92 10.89
N VAL A 197 -1.71 8.92 10.09
CA VAL A 197 -1.77 7.49 10.46
C VAL A 197 -0.83 7.17 11.62
N ALA A 198 0.43 7.60 11.54
CA ALA A 198 1.44 7.27 12.54
C ALA A 198 1.17 7.92 13.91
N GLN A 199 0.56 9.11 13.91
CA GLN A 199 0.32 9.90 15.09
C GLN A 199 -1.15 9.86 15.58
N LEU A 200 -2.03 9.08 14.93
CA LEU A 200 -3.46 9.08 15.25
C LEU A 200 -3.74 8.79 16.73
N GLY A 201 -2.96 7.88 17.32
CA GLY A 201 -3.08 7.57 18.76
C GLY A 201 -2.70 8.73 19.68
N VAL A 202 -1.66 9.51 19.32
CA VAL A 202 -1.24 10.71 20.04
C VAL A 202 -2.26 11.82 19.85
N ILE A 203 -2.70 12.04 18.61
CA ILE A 203 -3.74 13.04 18.29
C ILE A 203 -5.04 12.74 19.05
N ALA A 204 -5.47 11.48 19.11
CA ALA A 204 -6.65 11.10 19.88
C ALA A 204 -6.49 11.33 21.38
N GLN A 205 -5.27 11.15 21.90
CA GLN A 205 -4.96 11.42 23.31
C GLN A 205 -4.96 12.93 23.61
N ASP A 206 -4.32 13.74 22.76
CA ASP A 206 -4.23 15.19 22.92
C ASP A 206 -5.61 15.86 22.78
N LEU A 207 -6.48 15.31 21.92
CA LEU A 207 -7.87 15.75 21.77
C LEU A 207 -8.80 15.21 22.87
N GLY A 208 -8.32 14.34 23.77
CA GLY A 208 -9.09 13.77 24.85
C GLY A 208 -10.15 12.74 24.45
N VAL A 209 -10.10 12.22 23.22
CA VAL A 209 -11.13 11.30 22.68
C VAL A 209 -10.70 9.83 22.70
N LYS A 210 -9.45 9.52 23.05
CA LYS A 210 -8.86 8.18 22.91
C LYS A 210 -9.68 7.07 23.56
N GLU A 211 -10.13 7.27 24.81
CA GLU A 211 -10.86 6.28 25.60
C GLU A 211 -12.38 6.48 25.55
N PHE A 212 -12.86 7.47 24.80
CA PHE A 212 -14.30 7.75 24.69
C PHE A 212 -15.01 6.58 24.04
N GLN A 213 -16.05 6.07 24.70
CA GLN A 213 -16.87 4.97 24.17
C GLN A 213 -17.89 5.53 23.18
N VAL A 214 -17.76 5.10 21.94
CA VAL A 214 -18.69 5.46 20.87
C VAL A 214 -19.72 4.35 20.75
N ASP A 215 -20.99 4.69 20.93
CA ASP A 215 -22.13 3.82 20.74
C ASP A 215 -22.66 3.95 19.32
N LEU A 216 -22.56 2.87 18.53
CA LEU A 216 -23.08 2.78 17.16
C LEU A 216 -24.38 1.96 17.09
N HIS A 217 -25.12 1.80 18.21
CA HIS A 217 -26.34 1.00 18.34
C HIS A 217 -26.15 -0.51 18.19
N PHE A 218 -25.15 -0.96 17.44
CA PHE A 218 -24.85 -2.40 17.23
C PHE A 218 -23.69 -2.88 18.10
N PHE A 219 -22.76 -2.02 18.41
CA PHE A 219 -21.62 -2.27 19.30
C PHE A 219 -21.08 -0.97 19.88
N VAL A 220 -20.44 -1.08 21.04
CA VAL A 220 -19.76 0.02 21.72
C VAL A 220 -18.26 -0.25 21.65
N MET A 221 -17.50 0.75 21.21
CA MET A 221 -16.04 0.65 21.06
C MET A 221 -15.38 2.00 21.37
N ALA A 222 -14.16 1.99 21.88
CA ALA A 222 -13.39 3.21 22.07
C ALA A 222 -13.09 3.90 20.71
N ALA A 223 -13.08 5.24 20.72
CA ALA A 223 -12.96 6.02 19.48
C ALA A 223 -11.67 5.74 18.71
N LEU A 224 -10.53 5.53 19.38
CA LEU A 224 -9.26 5.27 18.70
C LEU A 224 -9.24 3.92 17.96
N PRO A 225 -9.58 2.77 18.56
CA PRO A 225 -9.67 1.51 17.81
C PRO A 225 -10.65 1.58 16.63
N LEU A 226 -11.78 2.27 16.82
CA LEU A 226 -12.77 2.47 15.76
C LEU A 226 -12.22 3.32 14.60
N ALA A 227 -11.48 4.40 14.91
CA ALA A 227 -10.82 5.23 13.90
C ALA A 227 -9.76 4.45 13.12
N LEU A 228 -8.96 3.61 13.80
CA LEU A 228 -7.96 2.74 13.14
C LEU A 228 -8.61 1.69 12.23
N MET A 229 -9.78 1.17 12.60
CA MET A 229 -10.55 0.26 11.74
C MET A 229 -11.08 0.99 10.51
N LEU A 230 -11.63 2.20 10.69
CA LEU A 230 -12.10 3.05 9.59
C LEU A 230 -10.96 3.43 8.65
N ASP A 231 -9.76 3.73 9.16
CA ASP A 231 -8.56 3.98 8.35
C ASP A 231 -8.34 2.86 7.33
N ARG A 232 -8.33 1.61 7.77
CA ARG A 232 -8.11 0.46 6.89
C ARG A 232 -9.18 0.32 5.83
N ILE A 233 -10.44 0.51 6.19
CA ILE A 233 -11.58 0.42 5.28
C ILE A 233 -11.52 1.58 4.26
N MET A 234 -11.36 2.80 4.74
CA MET A 234 -11.36 3.99 3.88
C MET A 234 -10.16 4.00 2.92
N ASN A 235 -8.96 3.67 3.40
CA ASN A 235 -7.77 3.52 2.57
C ASN A 235 -7.92 2.43 1.51
N GLY A 236 -8.57 1.31 1.84
CA GLY A 236 -8.85 0.23 0.88
C GLY A 236 -9.85 0.64 -0.21
N ILE A 237 -10.92 1.36 0.16
CA ILE A 237 -11.97 1.81 -0.75
C ILE A 237 -11.51 3.00 -1.60
N SER A 238 -10.69 3.88 -1.06
CA SER A 238 -10.24 5.10 -1.74
C SER A 238 -9.57 4.83 -3.08
N ARG A 239 -8.72 3.82 -3.13
CA ARG A 239 -7.95 3.48 -4.34
C ARG A 239 -8.82 3.15 -5.55
N PRO A 240 -9.76 2.19 -5.50
CA PRO A 240 -10.69 1.97 -6.61
C PRO A 240 -11.64 3.15 -6.84
N LEU A 241 -12.06 3.86 -5.78
CA LEU A 241 -12.96 5.01 -5.89
C LEU A 241 -12.30 6.17 -6.65
N PHE A 242 -11.14 6.65 -6.19
CA PHE A 242 -10.43 7.73 -6.88
C PHE A 242 -9.89 7.31 -8.24
N GLY A 243 -9.53 6.04 -8.41
CA GLY A 243 -9.19 5.47 -9.70
C GLY A 243 -10.35 5.56 -10.70
N TRP A 244 -11.55 5.18 -10.27
CA TRP A 244 -12.78 5.29 -11.07
C TRP A 244 -13.14 6.76 -11.37
N ILE A 245 -13.09 7.64 -10.37
CA ILE A 245 -13.31 9.07 -10.54
C ILE A 245 -12.33 9.65 -11.57
N SER A 246 -11.04 9.31 -11.44
CA SER A 246 -9.97 9.76 -12.33
C SER A 246 -10.19 9.37 -13.79
N ASP A 247 -10.76 8.20 -14.03
CA ASP A 247 -11.10 7.74 -15.38
C ASP A 247 -12.29 8.50 -15.99
N HIS A 248 -13.09 9.23 -15.19
CA HIS A 248 -14.25 9.99 -15.67
C HIS A 248 -14.00 11.48 -15.79
N ILE A 249 -13.40 12.11 -14.77
CA ILE A 249 -13.22 13.58 -14.73
C ILE A 249 -11.79 14.02 -15.06
N GLY A 250 -10.87 13.05 -15.20
CA GLY A 250 -9.45 13.29 -15.48
C GLY A 250 -8.59 13.32 -14.20
N ARG A 251 -7.30 13.07 -14.40
CA ARG A 251 -6.35 12.89 -13.31
C ARG A 251 -6.11 14.16 -12.51
N GLU A 252 -5.92 15.29 -13.20
CA GLU A 252 -5.66 16.58 -12.58
C GLU A 252 -6.78 17.01 -11.64
N LYS A 253 -8.03 16.93 -12.09
CA LYS A 253 -9.20 17.29 -11.29
C LYS A 253 -9.36 16.37 -10.08
N THR A 254 -9.12 15.08 -10.27
CA THR A 254 -9.17 14.09 -9.18
C THR A 254 -8.11 14.37 -8.12
N MET A 255 -6.88 14.70 -8.52
CA MET A 255 -5.81 15.11 -7.59
C MET A 255 -6.18 16.37 -6.81
N VAL A 256 -6.74 17.40 -7.47
CA VAL A 256 -7.20 18.62 -6.79
C VAL A 256 -8.27 18.28 -5.75
N ILE A 257 -9.24 17.44 -6.09
CA ILE A 257 -10.30 17.03 -5.16
C ILE A 257 -9.70 16.26 -3.97
N ALA A 258 -8.88 15.25 -4.22
CA ALA A 258 -8.28 14.43 -3.18
C ALA A 258 -7.40 15.26 -2.22
N PHE A 259 -6.49 16.07 -2.76
CA PHE A 259 -5.57 16.89 -1.94
C PHE A 259 -6.29 17.98 -1.16
N THR A 260 -7.33 18.60 -1.77
CA THR A 260 -8.16 19.59 -1.06
C THR A 260 -8.95 18.93 0.06
N LEU A 261 -9.52 17.75 -0.20
CA LEU A 261 -10.28 17.00 0.79
C LEU A 261 -9.40 16.55 1.96
N GLU A 262 -8.18 16.07 1.68
CA GLU A 262 -7.20 15.70 2.72
C GLU A 262 -6.80 16.91 3.55
N GLY A 263 -6.37 18.01 2.92
CA GLY A 263 -5.95 19.22 3.62
C GLY A 263 -7.06 19.84 4.47
N CYS A 264 -8.26 19.98 3.92
CA CYS A 264 -9.42 20.44 4.68
C CYS A 264 -9.78 19.48 5.82
N GLY A 265 -9.70 18.17 5.59
CA GLY A 265 -9.95 17.16 6.59
C GLY A 265 -8.98 17.24 7.76
N ILE A 266 -7.69 17.40 7.50
CA ILE A 266 -6.65 17.56 8.54
C ILE A 266 -6.89 18.84 9.35
N ILE A 267 -7.16 19.96 8.68
CA ILE A 267 -7.45 21.24 9.34
C ILE A 267 -8.71 21.10 10.22
N ALA A 268 -9.79 20.55 9.67
CA ALA A 268 -11.03 20.34 10.40
C ALA A 268 -10.85 19.41 11.61
N LEU A 269 -10.02 18.36 11.48
CA LEU A 269 -9.67 17.44 12.56
C LEU A 269 -9.01 18.20 13.72
N GLY A 270 -8.12 19.15 13.43
CA GLY A 270 -7.49 19.98 14.43
C GLY A 270 -8.46 20.88 15.20
N TYR A 271 -9.51 21.41 14.53
CA TYR A 271 -10.48 22.30 15.18
C TYR A 271 -11.66 21.57 15.83
N PHE A 272 -12.13 20.49 15.24
CA PHE A 272 -13.38 19.83 15.66
C PHE A 272 -13.16 18.43 16.23
N GLY A 273 -11.93 17.91 16.20
CA GLY A 273 -11.62 16.53 16.60
C GLY A 273 -11.77 16.26 18.12
N SER A 274 -11.96 17.28 18.96
CA SER A 274 -12.29 17.09 20.38
C SER A 274 -13.69 16.47 20.58
N ASN A 275 -14.56 16.51 19.55
CA ASN A 275 -15.80 15.74 19.56
C ASN A 275 -15.53 14.35 19.01
N PRO A 276 -15.83 13.26 19.75
CA PRO A 276 -15.50 11.88 19.32
C PRO A 276 -16.12 11.47 17.98
N TYR A 277 -17.34 11.90 17.71
CA TYR A 277 -18.01 11.60 16.42
C TYR A 277 -17.38 12.40 15.27
N ALA A 278 -17.06 13.68 15.51
CA ALA A 278 -16.34 14.48 14.51
C ALA A 278 -14.94 13.90 14.26
N PHE A 279 -14.24 13.44 15.29
CA PHE A 279 -12.95 12.76 15.18
C PHE A 279 -13.04 11.56 14.23
N LEU A 280 -14.03 10.67 14.40
CA LEU A 280 -14.22 9.50 13.57
C LEU A 280 -14.54 9.86 12.11
N ILE A 281 -15.45 10.79 11.89
CA ILE A 281 -15.83 11.19 10.54
C ILE A 281 -14.66 11.86 9.82
N LEU A 282 -13.99 12.81 10.49
CA LEU A 282 -12.90 13.57 9.88
C LEU A 282 -11.65 12.71 9.65
N SER A 283 -11.29 11.81 10.58
CA SER A 283 -10.22 10.85 10.35
C SER A 283 -10.54 9.93 9.18
N GLY A 284 -11.78 9.42 9.09
CA GLY A 284 -12.24 8.63 7.95
C GLY A 284 -12.14 9.39 6.62
N VAL A 285 -12.48 10.68 6.58
CA VAL A 285 -12.34 11.54 5.39
C VAL A 285 -10.88 11.73 5.00
N VAL A 286 -9.99 11.99 5.97
CA VAL A 286 -8.54 12.10 5.71
C VAL A 286 -7.99 10.81 5.12
N PHE A 287 -8.34 9.65 5.69
CA PHE A 287 -7.88 8.36 5.18
C PHE A 287 -8.48 7.99 3.82
N LEU A 288 -9.72 8.39 3.57
CA LEU A 288 -10.33 8.23 2.25
C LEU A 288 -9.63 9.09 1.20
N ALA A 289 -9.24 10.30 1.54
CA ALA A 289 -8.59 11.22 0.61
C ALA A 289 -7.13 10.86 0.34
N TRP A 290 -6.44 10.31 1.33
CA TRP A 290 -5.03 9.93 1.26
C TRP A 290 -4.78 8.56 0.60
N GLY A 291 -5.67 7.59 0.71
CA GLY A 291 -5.50 6.22 0.18
C GLY A 291 -5.63 6.14 -1.34
#